data_1d45e39c3f3330b74668a482bc67ceda
#
_entry.id   1d45e39c3f3330b74668a482bc67ceda
#
_cell.length_a   1.000
_cell.length_b   1.000
_cell.length_c   1.000
_cell.angle_alpha   90.00
_cell.angle_beta   90.00
_cell.angle_gamma   90.00
#
_symmetry.space_group_name_H-M   'P 1'
#
loop_
_entity.id
_entity.type
_entity.pdbx_description
1 polymer ?
#
loop_
_entity_poly.entity_id
_entity_poly.type
_entity_poly.pdbx_seq_one_letter_code
_entity_poly.pdbx_strand_id
1 'polypeptide(L)'
;LQAVPVIIEDNVFIGSRCIVVEGVKVCKEAVLGANVVLTASTKIIDVTGENPIEYKGVVPSRSVVIPGSYTKSFSAGDYQVPCALIIGERKESTDKKTSLNDALREYKVSA
;
A
#
# COMPACT_ATOMS: atom_id res chain seq x y z
N LEU A 1 12.18 3.86 24.41
CA LEU A 1 11.77 3.46 23.07
C LEU A 1 10.35 2.91 23.13
N GLN A 2 9.43 3.57 22.47
CA GLN A 2 8.05 3.11 22.45
C GLN A 2 7.78 2.36 21.16
N ALA A 3 7.33 1.11 21.30
CA ALA A 3 6.87 0.33 20.16
C ALA A 3 5.41 0.70 19.88
N VAL A 4 5.12 1.08 18.63
CA VAL A 4 3.75 1.30 18.17
C VAL A 4 3.31 0.00 17.47
N PRO A 5 2.20 -0.61 17.88
CA PRO A 5 1.81 -1.89 17.31
C PRO A 5 1.47 -1.79 15.83
N VAL A 6 1.58 -2.89 15.13
CA VAL A 6 1.00 -3.06 13.81
C VAL A 6 -0.50 -3.25 14.00
N ILE A 7 -1.30 -2.48 13.27
CA ILE A 7 -2.75 -2.59 13.32
C ILE A 7 -3.25 -2.91 11.91
N ILE A 8 -3.91 -4.04 11.76
CA ILE A 8 -4.58 -4.44 10.52
C ILE A 8 -6.06 -4.57 10.82
N GLU A 9 -6.84 -3.68 10.24
CA GLU A 9 -8.29 -3.67 10.48
C GLU A 9 -9.01 -4.75 9.68
N ASP A 10 -10.33 -4.81 9.81
CA ASP A 10 -11.13 -5.89 9.25
C ASP A 10 -11.13 -5.92 7.72
N ASN A 11 -11.19 -7.12 7.17
CA ASN A 11 -11.38 -7.38 5.74
C ASN A 11 -10.27 -6.81 4.84
N VAL A 12 -9.06 -6.70 5.37
CA VAL A 12 -7.88 -6.32 4.58
C VAL A 12 -7.39 -7.54 3.82
N PHE A 13 -7.12 -7.38 2.53
CA PHE A 13 -6.45 -8.40 1.72
C PHE A 13 -4.96 -8.09 1.68
N ILE A 14 -4.15 -9.08 2.04
CA ILE A 14 -2.69 -8.95 2.03
C ILE A 14 -2.11 -9.94 1.02
N GLY A 15 -1.45 -9.40 0.00
CA GLY A 15 -0.80 -10.22 -1.01
C GLY A 15 0.45 -10.93 -0.52
N SER A 16 1.03 -11.73 -1.39
CA SER A 16 2.22 -12.53 -1.07
C SER A 16 3.43 -11.65 -0.78
N ARG A 17 4.22 -12.05 0.21
CA ARG A 17 5.48 -11.40 0.55
C ARG A 17 5.34 -9.93 0.97
N CYS A 18 4.19 -9.57 1.51
CA CYS A 18 4.03 -8.26 2.12
C CYS A 18 4.71 -8.21 3.48
N ILE A 19 5.27 -7.07 3.81
CA ILE A 19 5.89 -6.81 5.08
C ILE A 19 5.23 -5.58 5.68
N VAL A 20 4.67 -5.73 6.87
CA VAL A 20 4.06 -4.62 7.61
C VAL A 20 4.68 -4.63 8.99
N VAL A 21 5.40 -3.58 9.33
CA VAL A 21 6.12 -3.51 10.61
C VAL A 21 5.52 -2.46 11.53
N GLU A 22 6.04 -2.39 12.75
CA GLU A 22 5.53 -1.48 13.77
C GLU A 22 5.37 -0.05 13.30
N GLY A 23 4.36 0.62 13.83
CA GLY A 23 4.04 1.99 13.48
C GLY A 23 3.15 2.13 12.26
N VAL A 24 2.66 1.02 11.70
CA VAL A 24 1.79 1.03 10.52
C VAL A 24 0.39 0.56 10.87
N LYS A 25 -0.59 1.31 10.43
CA LYS A 25 -2.01 0.94 10.50
C LYS A 25 -2.56 0.78 9.10
N VAL A 26 -3.08 -0.40 8.80
CA VAL A 26 -3.78 -0.67 7.55
C VAL A 26 -5.27 -0.65 7.84
N CYS A 27 -5.97 0.34 7.30
CA CYS A 27 -7.38 0.54 7.60
C CYS A 27 -8.25 -0.48 6.87
N LYS A 28 -9.48 -0.63 7.35
CA LYS A 28 -10.39 -1.69 6.91
C LYS A 28 -10.53 -1.75 5.40
N GLU A 29 -10.65 -2.96 4.90
CA GLU A 29 -10.96 -3.25 3.50
C GLU A 29 -9.90 -2.81 2.50
N ALA A 30 -8.73 -2.39 2.95
CA ALA A 30 -7.60 -2.09 2.06
C ALA A 30 -7.09 -3.37 1.39
N VAL A 31 -6.46 -3.22 0.24
CA VAL A 31 -5.88 -4.33 -0.53
C VAL A 31 -4.40 -4.02 -0.76
N LEU A 32 -3.54 -4.91 -0.29
CA LEU A 32 -2.09 -4.81 -0.52
C LEU A 32 -1.68 -5.85 -1.56
N GLY A 33 -1.13 -5.38 -2.68
CA GLY A 33 -0.58 -6.27 -3.70
C GLY A 33 0.70 -6.95 -3.23
N ALA A 34 1.20 -7.91 -4.01
CA ALA A 34 2.41 -8.65 -3.67
C ALA A 34 3.61 -7.71 -3.47
N ASN A 35 4.47 -8.05 -2.53
CA ASN A 35 5.72 -7.33 -2.25
C ASN A 35 5.55 -5.91 -1.72
N VAL A 36 4.40 -5.54 -1.20
CA VAL A 36 4.22 -4.25 -0.53
C VAL A 36 4.94 -4.27 0.81
N VAL A 37 5.87 -3.34 1.02
CA VAL A 37 6.63 -3.22 2.26
C VAL A 37 6.28 -1.88 2.90
N LEU A 38 5.74 -1.95 4.12
CA LEU A 38 5.29 -0.77 4.85
C LEU A 38 6.03 -0.68 6.20
N THR A 39 6.75 0.42 6.37
CA THR A 39 7.35 0.80 7.65
C THR A 39 6.76 2.15 8.07
N ALA A 40 7.03 2.57 9.28
CA ALA A 40 6.54 3.87 9.76
C ALA A 40 7.03 5.05 8.90
N SER A 41 8.15 4.89 8.19
CA SER A 41 8.75 5.94 7.37
C SER A 41 8.54 5.75 5.86
N THR A 42 8.00 4.61 5.43
CA THR A 42 7.73 4.38 4.01
C THR A 42 6.70 5.38 3.49
N LYS A 43 7.01 6.03 2.38
CA LYS A 43 6.04 6.91 1.72
C LYS A 43 4.93 6.07 1.10
N ILE A 44 3.70 6.44 1.37
CA ILE A 44 2.50 5.84 0.78
C ILE A 44 1.84 6.94 -0.03
N ILE A 45 1.94 6.86 -1.34
CA ILE A 45 1.58 7.97 -2.21
C ILE A 45 0.31 7.63 -2.99
N ASP A 46 -0.72 8.44 -2.78
CA ASP A 46 -1.96 8.32 -3.55
C ASP A 46 -1.78 9.06 -4.86
N VAL A 47 -1.78 8.29 -5.95
CA VAL A 47 -1.56 8.81 -7.31
C VAL A 47 -2.85 8.81 -8.14
N THR A 48 -3.99 8.73 -7.49
CA THR A 48 -5.30 8.65 -8.19
C THR A 48 -5.82 10.01 -8.67
N GLY A 49 -5.37 11.09 -8.06
CA GLY A 49 -5.80 12.45 -8.40
C GLY A 49 -4.78 13.20 -9.25
N GLU A 50 -5.01 14.49 -9.43
CA GLU A 50 -4.11 15.35 -10.21
C GLU A 50 -2.78 15.60 -9.49
N ASN A 51 -2.81 15.63 -8.17
CA ASN A 51 -1.62 15.85 -7.35
C ASN A 51 -1.41 14.67 -6.42
N PRO A 52 -0.16 14.30 -6.13
CA PRO A 52 0.10 13.21 -5.21
C PRO A 52 -0.27 13.61 -3.77
N ILE A 53 -0.84 12.67 -3.04
CA ILE A 53 -1.11 12.81 -1.61
C ILE A 53 -0.24 11.80 -0.89
N GLU A 54 0.58 12.25 0.03
CA GLU A 54 1.53 11.41 0.73
C GLU A 54 1.06 11.09 2.14
N TYR A 55 1.10 9.81 2.48
CA TYR A 55 0.82 9.30 3.82
C TYR A 55 2.06 8.62 4.38
N LYS A 56 2.15 8.56 5.70
CA LYS A 56 3.14 7.74 6.40
C LYS A 56 2.47 7.06 7.57
N GLY A 57 2.76 5.78 7.75
CA GLY A 57 2.24 5.01 8.87
C GLY A 57 0.77 4.64 8.78
N VAL A 58 0.08 4.99 7.72
CA VAL A 58 -1.34 4.65 7.57
C VAL A 58 -1.69 4.38 6.11
N VAL A 59 -2.44 3.30 5.89
CA VAL A 59 -3.07 3.01 4.60
C VAL A 59 -4.56 3.29 4.78
N PRO A 60 -5.12 4.26 4.04
CA PRO A 60 -6.55 4.59 4.18
C PRO A 60 -7.46 3.42 3.83
N SER A 61 -8.68 3.45 4.36
CA SER A 61 -9.69 2.41 4.08
C SER A 61 -9.91 2.22 2.59
N ARG A 62 -10.10 0.97 2.19
CA ARG A 62 -10.45 0.57 0.82
C ARG A 62 -9.43 0.95 -0.24
N SER A 63 -8.23 1.36 0.14
CA SER A 63 -7.17 1.68 -0.80
C SER A 63 -6.61 0.42 -1.44
N VAL A 64 -6.31 0.48 -2.73
CA VAL A 64 -5.59 -0.58 -3.43
C VAL A 64 -4.15 -0.12 -3.58
N VAL A 65 -3.22 -0.89 -3.01
CA VAL A 65 -1.82 -0.50 -2.84
C VAL A 65 -0.91 -1.47 -3.59
N ILE A 66 0.03 -0.91 -4.34
CA ILE A 66 1.07 -1.69 -5.02
C ILE A 66 2.46 -1.18 -4.64
N PRO A 67 3.51 -1.99 -4.85
CA PRO A 67 4.87 -1.50 -4.69
C PRO A 67 5.19 -0.45 -5.76
N GLY A 68 6.00 0.53 -5.39
CA GLY A 68 6.45 1.54 -6.31
C GLY A 68 7.79 2.10 -5.90
N SER A 69 8.21 3.15 -6.58
CA SER A 69 9.44 3.85 -6.24
C SER A 69 9.29 5.33 -6.58
N TYR A 70 10.14 6.14 -5.95
CA TYR A 70 10.26 7.54 -6.29
C TYR A 70 11.74 7.89 -6.43
N THR A 71 12.02 8.92 -7.21
CA THR A 71 13.39 9.37 -7.44
C THR A 71 13.83 10.27 -6.28
N LYS A 72 15.00 9.99 -5.74
CA LYS A 72 15.60 10.83 -4.70
C LYS A 72 17.02 11.18 -5.08
N SER A 73 17.39 12.44 -4.91
CA SER A 73 18.73 12.93 -5.18
C SER A 73 19.61 12.77 -3.95
N PHE A 74 20.77 12.17 -4.17
CA PHE A 74 21.81 12.00 -3.16
C PHE A 74 23.10 12.66 -3.67
N SER A 75 24.11 12.73 -2.83
CA SER A 75 25.42 13.30 -3.23
C SER A 75 26.05 12.59 -4.43
N ALA A 76 25.82 11.29 -4.56
CA ALA A 76 26.39 10.48 -5.64
C ALA A 76 25.52 10.41 -6.90
N GLY A 77 24.36 11.06 -6.91
CA GLY A 77 23.44 11.05 -8.05
C GLY A 77 22.00 10.76 -7.64
N ASP A 78 21.16 10.54 -8.64
CA ASP A 78 19.74 10.26 -8.43
C ASP A 78 19.51 8.77 -8.40
N TYR A 79 18.72 8.32 -7.43
CA TYR A 79 18.43 6.90 -7.23
C TYR A 79 16.94 6.71 -6.95
N GLN A 80 16.46 5.49 -7.20
CA GLN A 80 15.09 5.12 -6.90
C GLN A 80 14.99 4.59 -5.48
N VAL A 81 14.01 5.08 -4.74
CA VAL A 81 13.74 4.64 -3.36
C VAL A 81 12.38 3.95 -3.33
N PRO A 82 12.28 2.78 -2.70
CA PRO A 82 11.00 2.07 -2.65
C PRO A 82 9.93 2.85 -1.91
N CYS A 83 8.71 2.73 -2.39
CA CYS A 83 7.53 3.29 -1.72
C CYS A 83 6.32 2.41 -2.01
N ALA A 84 5.16 2.81 -1.51
CA ALA A 84 3.89 2.19 -1.84
C ALA A 84 3.03 3.20 -2.59
N LEU A 85 2.29 2.73 -3.57
CA LEU A 85 1.40 3.57 -4.37
C LEU A 85 -0.04 3.14 -4.18
N ILE A 86 -0.90 4.11 -3.86
CA ILE A 86 -2.34 3.90 -3.85
C ILE A 86 -2.85 4.21 -5.26
N ILE A 87 -3.37 3.19 -5.93
CA ILE A 87 -3.77 3.30 -7.34
C ILE A 87 -5.27 3.33 -7.55
N GLY A 88 -6.04 3.24 -6.49
CA GLY A 88 -7.50 3.27 -6.57
C GLY A 88 -8.15 2.82 -5.30
N GLU A 89 -9.46 2.65 -5.36
CA GLU A 89 -10.26 2.13 -4.25
C GLU A 89 -10.80 0.75 -4.59
N ARG A 90 -10.99 -0.06 -3.55
CA ARG A 90 -11.64 -1.36 -3.66
C ARG A 90 -13.08 -1.15 -4.15
N LYS A 91 -13.45 -1.87 -5.21
CA LYS A 91 -14.78 -1.74 -5.83
C LYS A 91 -15.78 -2.71 -5.22
N GLU A 92 -17.07 -2.43 -5.35
CA GLU A 92 -18.12 -3.35 -4.88
C GLU A 92 -18.00 -4.72 -5.55
N SER A 93 -17.63 -4.78 -6.81
CA SER A 93 -17.40 -6.04 -7.49
C SER A 93 -16.30 -6.85 -6.83
N THR A 94 -15.27 -6.17 -6.31
CA THR A 94 -14.18 -6.78 -5.56
C THR A 94 -14.66 -7.34 -4.24
N ASP A 95 -15.59 -6.65 -3.57
CA ASP A 95 -16.13 -7.07 -2.27
C ASP A 95 -16.85 -8.43 -2.37
N LYS A 96 -17.33 -8.80 -3.54
CA LYS A 96 -18.02 -10.07 -3.77
C LYS A 96 -17.07 -11.21 -4.16
N LYS A 97 -15.81 -10.91 -4.35
CA LYS A 97 -14.79 -11.89 -4.74
C LYS A 97 -14.11 -12.46 -3.50
N THR A 98 -13.72 -13.72 -3.59
CA THR A 98 -13.06 -14.40 -2.49
C THR A 98 -11.55 -14.49 -2.68
N SER A 99 -11.05 -14.07 -3.84
CA SER A 99 -9.63 -14.19 -4.21
C SER A 99 -8.99 -12.81 -4.33
N LEU A 100 -7.83 -12.67 -3.69
CA LEU A 100 -7.02 -11.47 -3.81
C LEU A 100 -6.57 -11.23 -5.27
N ASN A 101 -6.27 -12.31 -5.99
CA ASN A 101 -5.89 -12.21 -7.41
C ASN A 101 -7.03 -11.61 -8.24
N ASP A 102 -8.27 -12.02 -7.97
CA ASP A 102 -9.43 -11.46 -8.67
C ASP A 102 -9.60 -9.99 -8.37
N ALA A 103 -9.40 -9.59 -7.11
CA ALA A 103 -9.49 -8.19 -6.70
C ALA A 103 -8.46 -7.32 -7.42
N LEU A 104 -7.23 -7.78 -7.49
CA LEU A 104 -6.13 -7.02 -8.10
C LEU A 104 -6.16 -7.05 -9.63
N ARG A 105 -6.77 -8.06 -10.21
CA ARG A 105 -6.87 -8.21 -11.66
C ARG A 105 -7.60 -7.03 -12.30
N GLU A 106 -8.53 -6.41 -11.59
CA GLU A 106 -9.25 -5.24 -12.08
C GLU A 106 -8.30 -4.06 -12.34
N TYR A 107 -7.14 -4.05 -11.69
CA TYR A 107 -6.09 -3.04 -11.86
C TYR A 107 -4.92 -3.57 -12.68
N LYS A 108 -5.02 -4.80 -13.20
CA LYS A 108 -3.97 -5.45 -13.98
C LYS A 108 -2.64 -5.56 -13.23
N VAL A 109 -2.73 -5.85 -11.92
CA VAL A 109 -1.57 -6.05 -11.05
C VAL A 109 -1.66 -7.42 -10.39
N SER A 110 -0.54 -7.90 -9.83
CA SER A 110 -0.48 -9.22 -9.19
C SER A 110 -0.59 -9.12 -7.66
N ALA A 111 -1.08 -10.18 -7.10
CA ALA A 111 -1.16 -10.31 -5.64
C ALA A 111 0.15 -10.78 -5.02
#